data_9aefb26404ed361aa6d970d5fa2ada42
#
_entry.id   9aefb26404ed361aa6d970d5fa2ada42
#
_cell.length_a   1.000
_cell.length_b   1.000
_cell.length_c   1.000
_cell.angle_alpha   90.00
_cell.angle_beta   90.00
_cell.angle_gamma   90.00
#
_symmetry.space_group_name_H-M   'P 1'
#
loop_
_entity.id
_entity.type
_entity.pdbx_description
1 polymer ?
#
loop_
_entity_poly.entity_id
_entity_poly.type
_entity_poly.pdbx_seq_one_letter_code
_entity_poly.pdbx_strand_id
1 'polypeptide(L)'
;SAGRSNRTAFPPKEYCPLCPGGNLNFPTEIPFSDFEVAVFPNRWSSFNTHNEKIEIQNIITKPSNGQCEVVVYSSNHNDTIAEMPLERIKLLTNTWIDRYLNLLIRDDIKYIMPFENRGEECGVTLHHPHGQIYCYPHIPPVIEKEILAFKKENFILSMMNDLEEKYFVFQDDNMIAAVPPFARYA
;
A
#
# COMPACT_ATOMS: atom_id res chain seq x y z
N SER A 1 10.89 9.51 -15.83
CA SER A 1 10.14 8.44 -16.52
C SER A 1 10.97 7.62 -17.53
N ALA A 2 12.26 7.93 -17.71
CA ALA A 2 13.11 7.25 -18.71
C ALA A 2 13.56 5.81 -18.33
N GLY A 3 13.31 5.35 -17.12
CA GLY A 3 13.77 4.04 -16.64
C GLY A 3 12.76 2.88 -16.77
N ARG A 4 11.52 3.15 -17.23
CA ARG A 4 10.47 2.11 -17.30
C ARG A 4 10.41 1.32 -18.60
N SER A 5 11.07 1.77 -19.67
CA SER A 5 10.87 1.22 -21.01
C SER A 5 11.47 -0.18 -21.29
N ASN A 6 12.28 -0.73 -20.38
CA ASN A 6 12.95 -2.02 -20.59
C ASN A 6 12.65 -3.09 -19.53
N ARG A 7 11.58 -2.93 -18.71
CA ARG A 7 11.20 -3.96 -17.76
C ARG A 7 10.23 -4.93 -18.41
N THR A 8 10.58 -6.21 -18.41
CA THR A 8 9.64 -7.28 -18.73
C THR A 8 8.57 -7.32 -17.65
N ALA A 9 7.30 -7.12 -18.03
CA ALA A 9 6.19 -7.32 -17.10
C ALA A 9 6.12 -8.79 -16.69
N PHE A 10 5.80 -9.04 -15.42
CA PHE A 10 5.67 -10.38 -14.84
C PHE A 10 6.90 -11.27 -15.06
N PRO A 11 8.08 -10.85 -14.60
CA PRO A 11 9.27 -11.67 -14.74
C PRO A 11 9.10 -13.00 -13.98
N PRO A 12 9.60 -14.12 -14.51
CA PRO A 12 9.66 -15.36 -13.77
C PRO A 12 10.59 -15.20 -12.55
N LYS A 13 10.51 -16.15 -11.63
CA LYS A 13 11.19 -16.12 -10.34
C LYS A 13 12.69 -15.74 -10.44
N GLU A 14 13.38 -16.26 -11.46
CA GLU A 14 14.82 -16.07 -11.67
C GLU A 14 15.21 -14.61 -11.97
N TYR A 15 14.25 -13.82 -12.46
CA TYR A 15 14.44 -12.40 -12.81
C TYR A 15 13.61 -11.45 -11.94
N CYS A 16 12.95 -11.98 -10.92
CA CYS A 16 12.10 -11.18 -10.04
C CYS A 16 12.96 -10.38 -9.05
N PRO A 17 12.85 -9.04 -9.03
CA PRO A 17 13.63 -8.22 -8.12
C PRO A 17 13.22 -8.35 -6.65
N LEU A 18 12.07 -8.96 -6.35
CA LEU A 18 11.53 -9.16 -5.00
C LEU A 18 11.79 -10.56 -4.45
N CYS A 19 12.33 -11.47 -5.27
CA CYS A 19 12.74 -12.78 -4.79
C CYS A 19 14.02 -12.70 -3.97
N PRO A 20 14.18 -13.56 -2.93
CA PRO A 20 15.37 -13.53 -2.08
C PRO A 20 16.64 -13.91 -2.84
N GLY A 21 17.75 -13.32 -2.42
CA GLY A 21 19.09 -13.74 -2.77
C GLY A 21 19.62 -13.35 -4.15
N GLY A 22 18.79 -13.11 -5.13
CA GLY A 22 19.21 -12.74 -6.49
C GLY A 22 20.39 -13.54 -7.05
N ASN A 23 20.91 -13.10 -8.17
CA ASN A 23 22.18 -13.55 -8.70
C ASN A 23 23.01 -12.35 -9.20
N LEU A 24 24.29 -12.58 -9.57
CA LEU A 24 25.21 -11.51 -9.98
C LEU A 24 24.70 -10.71 -11.19
N ASN A 25 23.94 -11.35 -12.08
CA ASN A 25 23.41 -10.72 -13.29
C ASN A 25 22.06 -10.02 -13.04
N PHE A 26 21.31 -10.48 -12.01
CA PHE A 26 19.99 -9.97 -11.65
C PHE A 26 19.91 -9.77 -10.13
N PRO A 27 20.51 -8.69 -9.61
CA PRO A 27 20.48 -8.38 -8.19
C PRO A 27 19.04 -8.07 -7.76
N THR A 28 18.63 -8.60 -6.61
CA THR A 28 17.33 -8.30 -6.01
C THR A 28 17.44 -7.14 -5.03
N GLU A 29 16.30 -6.57 -4.67
CA GLU A 29 16.22 -5.57 -3.58
C GLU A 29 16.45 -6.22 -2.20
N ILE A 30 16.33 -7.55 -2.10
CA ILE A 30 16.40 -8.31 -0.86
C ILE A 30 17.64 -9.19 -0.89
N PRO A 31 18.73 -8.80 -0.19
CA PRO A 31 19.99 -9.50 -0.22
C PRO A 31 20.02 -10.81 0.59
N PHE A 32 18.98 -11.06 1.39
CA PHE A 32 18.88 -12.24 2.26
C PHE A 32 18.40 -13.46 1.46
N SER A 33 18.85 -14.65 1.85
CA SER A 33 18.42 -15.91 1.23
C SER A 33 16.99 -16.30 1.58
N ASP A 34 16.50 -15.83 2.72
CA ASP A 34 15.14 -16.09 3.20
C ASP A 34 14.65 -14.93 4.07
N PHE A 35 13.33 -14.73 4.11
CA PHE A 35 12.64 -13.76 4.95
C PHE A 35 11.16 -14.15 5.10
N GLU A 36 10.52 -13.70 6.14
CA GLU A 36 9.07 -13.86 6.31
C GLU A 36 8.30 -12.69 5.73
N VAL A 37 8.68 -11.46 6.07
CA VAL A 37 8.21 -10.19 5.49
C VAL A 37 9.41 -9.28 5.32
N ALA A 38 9.53 -8.60 4.20
CA ALA A 38 10.59 -7.64 3.96
C ALA A 38 10.03 -6.24 3.69
N VAL A 39 10.61 -5.22 4.31
CA VAL A 39 10.26 -3.82 4.08
C VAL A 39 11.51 -3.02 3.72
N PHE A 40 11.42 -2.23 2.66
CA PHE A 40 12.53 -1.40 2.21
C PHE A 40 12.02 -0.16 1.46
N PRO A 41 12.82 0.92 1.37
CA PRO A 41 12.45 2.11 0.63
C PRO A 41 12.20 1.81 -0.84
N ASN A 42 11.11 2.35 -1.39
CA ASN A 42 10.87 2.22 -2.83
C ASN A 42 11.92 3.02 -3.62
N ARG A 43 12.74 2.33 -4.41
CA ARG A 43 13.78 2.94 -5.28
C ARG A 43 13.20 3.98 -6.26
N TRP A 44 11.93 3.80 -6.66
CA TRP A 44 11.23 4.66 -7.61
C TRP A 44 10.14 5.49 -6.90
N SER A 45 10.50 5.99 -5.73
CA SER A 45 9.58 6.73 -4.87
C SER A 45 8.97 7.94 -5.57
N SER A 46 7.67 8.12 -5.38
CA SER A 46 6.95 9.35 -5.77
C SER A 46 7.19 10.50 -4.79
N PHE A 47 7.61 10.17 -3.57
CA PHE A 47 7.96 11.12 -2.52
C PHE A 47 9.38 10.85 -2.05
N ASN A 48 10.12 11.93 -1.74
CA ASN A 48 11.46 11.85 -1.16
C ASN A 48 11.53 12.65 0.12
N THR A 49 12.53 12.39 0.95
CA THR A 49 12.71 13.09 2.22
C THR A 49 13.10 14.56 2.05
N HIS A 50 13.71 14.89 0.92
CA HIS A 50 14.12 16.25 0.59
C HIS A 50 13.81 16.54 -0.88
N ASN A 51 12.78 17.35 -1.10
CA ASN A 51 12.44 17.86 -2.42
C ASN A 51 12.47 19.39 -2.40
N GLU A 52 13.01 19.97 -3.45
CA GLU A 52 12.93 21.41 -3.65
C GLU A 52 11.50 21.81 -4.05
N LYS A 53 11.08 22.98 -3.59
CA LYS A 53 9.84 23.60 -4.04
C LYS A 53 10.03 24.09 -5.46
N ILE A 54 9.21 23.64 -6.38
CA ILE A 54 9.16 24.16 -7.74
C ILE A 54 8.27 25.39 -7.73
N GLU A 55 8.78 26.55 -8.12
CA GLU A 55 7.99 27.76 -8.24
C GLU A 55 7.39 27.89 -9.65
N ILE A 56 6.08 28.01 -9.71
CA ILE A 56 5.33 28.20 -10.95
C ILE A 56 4.48 29.46 -10.76
N GLN A 57 4.56 30.39 -11.71
CA GLN A 57 3.81 31.64 -11.66
C GLN A 57 2.29 31.36 -11.59
N ASN A 58 1.61 32.00 -10.66
CA ASN A 58 0.17 31.88 -10.42
C ASN A 58 -0.32 30.48 -9.93
N ILE A 59 0.59 29.58 -9.54
CA ILE A 59 0.23 28.26 -8.99
C ILE A 59 0.89 28.11 -7.62
N ILE A 60 0.07 27.75 -6.61
CA ILE A 60 0.59 27.41 -5.29
C ILE A 60 1.19 26.02 -5.35
N THR A 61 2.49 25.92 -5.12
CA THR A 61 3.22 24.64 -5.08
C THR A 61 3.77 24.38 -3.67
N LYS A 62 3.97 23.11 -3.36
CA LYS A 62 4.64 22.65 -2.13
C LYS A 62 5.63 21.55 -2.49
N PRO A 63 6.71 21.38 -1.71
CA PRO A 63 7.60 20.23 -1.87
C PRO A 63 6.82 18.92 -1.67
N SER A 64 7.10 17.90 -2.49
CA SER A 64 6.53 16.56 -2.35
C SER A 64 7.34 15.71 -1.37
N ASN A 65 7.65 16.27 -0.19
CA ASN A 65 8.35 15.55 0.85
C ASN A 65 7.50 14.40 1.37
N GLY A 66 8.13 13.30 1.70
CA GLY A 66 7.45 12.10 2.17
C GLY A 66 8.34 10.88 2.03
N GLN A 67 7.72 9.72 1.97
CA GLN A 67 8.42 8.45 1.84
C GLN A 67 7.53 7.42 1.15
N CYS A 68 8.14 6.52 0.39
CA CYS A 68 7.45 5.34 -0.13
C CYS A 68 8.25 4.10 0.25
N GLU A 69 7.57 3.11 0.79
CA GLU A 69 8.14 1.80 1.13
C GLU A 69 7.47 0.71 0.32
N VAL A 70 8.22 -0.36 0.05
CA VAL A 70 7.71 -1.62 -0.49
C VAL A 70 7.66 -2.62 0.65
N VAL A 71 6.55 -3.33 0.76
CA VAL A 71 6.35 -4.42 1.72
C VAL A 71 6.16 -5.71 0.94
N VAL A 72 7.12 -6.61 1.02
CA VAL A 72 7.06 -7.93 0.37
C VAL A 72 6.55 -8.93 1.39
N TYR A 73 5.46 -9.63 1.07
CA TYR A 73 4.65 -10.38 2.02
C TYR A 73 5.17 -11.77 2.34
N SER A 74 6.02 -12.29 1.48
CA SER A 74 6.57 -13.65 1.59
C SER A 74 7.81 -13.79 0.74
N SER A 75 8.71 -14.70 1.09
CA SER A 75 9.83 -15.10 0.25
C SER A 75 9.41 -15.98 -0.95
N ASN A 76 8.18 -16.48 -0.95
CA ASN A 76 7.65 -17.28 -2.06
C ASN A 76 7.04 -16.40 -3.15
N HIS A 77 7.55 -16.58 -4.38
CA HIS A 77 7.16 -15.80 -5.55
C HIS A 77 5.67 -15.89 -5.91
N ASN A 78 5.04 -17.03 -5.63
CA ASN A 78 3.69 -17.35 -6.09
C ASN A 78 2.63 -17.28 -4.97
N ASP A 79 2.98 -16.89 -3.76
CA ASP A 79 2.00 -16.77 -2.68
C ASP A 79 0.93 -15.73 -3.01
N THR A 80 -0.24 -15.91 -2.41
CA THR A 80 -1.31 -14.91 -2.44
C THR A 80 -1.84 -14.70 -1.02
N ILE A 81 -2.30 -13.49 -0.69
CA ILE A 81 -2.87 -13.21 0.64
C ILE A 81 -4.01 -14.18 0.98
N ALA A 82 -4.83 -14.54 -0.02
CA ALA A 82 -5.98 -15.43 0.18
C ALA A 82 -5.58 -16.87 0.57
N GLU A 83 -4.37 -17.30 0.24
CA GLU A 83 -3.86 -18.64 0.48
C GLU A 83 -2.84 -18.69 1.63
N MET A 84 -2.44 -17.53 2.15
CA MET A 84 -1.49 -17.46 3.27
C MET A 84 -2.10 -18.01 4.57
N PRO A 85 -1.33 -18.75 5.37
CA PRO A 85 -1.74 -19.14 6.71
C PRO A 85 -2.06 -17.92 7.58
N LEU A 86 -3.02 -18.05 8.49
CA LEU A 86 -3.46 -16.97 9.38
C LEU A 86 -2.28 -16.30 10.14
N GLU A 87 -1.31 -17.09 10.58
CA GLU A 87 -0.13 -16.57 11.30
C GLU A 87 0.71 -15.65 10.40
N ARG A 88 0.78 -15.93 9.10
CA ARG A 88 1.44 -15.06 8.12
C ARG A 88 0.68 -13.75 7.92
N ILE A 89 -0.65 -13.82 7.85
CA ILE A 89 -1.50 -12.60 7.77
C ILE A 89 -1.34 -11.75 9.03
N LYS A 90 -1.29 -12.35 10.22
CA LYS A 90 -1.02 -11.64 11.47
C LYS A 90 0.34 -10.97 11.46
N LEU A 91 1.39 -11.66 11.00
CA LEU A 91 2.73 -11.07 10.90
C LEU A 91 2.75 -9.88 9.94
N LEU A 92 2.13 -10.01 8.77
CA LEU A 92 1.99 -8.92 7.80
C LEU A 92 1.24 -7.72 8.39
N THR A 93 0.12 -7.98 9.09
CA THR A 93 -0.65 -6.94 9.77
C THR A 93 0.18 -6.23 10.84
N ASN A 94 0.91 -6.98 11.67
CA ASN A 94 1.81 -6.41 12.68
C ASN A 94 2.94 -5.59 12.04
N THR A 95 3.45 -6.02 10.90
CA THR A 95 4.45 -5.27 10.13
C THR A 95 3.88 -3.92 9.66
N TRP A 96 2.66 -3.90 9.12
CA TRP A 96 2.01 -2.64 8.75
C TRP A 96 1.77 -1.72 9.94
N ILE A 97 1.34 -2.26 11.09
CA ILE A 97 1.15 -1.49 12.32
C ILE A 97 2.48 -0.89 12.80
N ASP A 98 3.54 -1.70 12.84
CA ASP A 98 4.88 -1.24 13.23
C ASP A 98 5.36 -0.10 12.31
N ARG A 99 5.26 -0.30 11.01
CA ARG A 99 5.66 0.75 10.04
C ARG A 99 4.83 2.01 10.20
N TYR A 100 3.50 1.87 10.34
CA TYR A 100 2.60 2.99 10.54
C TYR A 100 2.98 3.82 11.77
N LEU A 101 3.20 3.17 12.91
CA LEU A 101 3.57 3.84 14.15
C LEU A 101 4.95 4.53 14.04
N ASN A 102 5.93 3.88 13.42
CA ASN A 102 7.26 4.46 13.22
C ASN A 102 7.26 5.64 12.24
N LEU A 103 6.38 5.64 11.26
CA LEU A 103 6.27 6.73 10.29
C LEU A 103 5.44 7.90 10.82
N LEU A 104 4.47 7.62 11.70
CA LEU A 104 3.56 8.64 12.26
C LEU A 104 4.27 9.66 13.15
N ILE A 105 5.39 9.29 13.79
CA ILE A 105 6.17 10.21 14.64
C ILE A 105 6.90 11.30 13.84
N ARG A 106 6.94 11.22 12.53
CA ARG A 106 7.59 12.22 11.67
C ARG A 106 6.70 13.43 11.44
N ASP A 107 7.21 14.61 11.74
CA ASP A 107 6.46 15.88 11.60
C ASP A 107 6.13 16.24 10.14
N ASP A 108 6.92 15.76 9.18
CA ASP A 108 6.75 16.02 7.76
C ASP A 108 5.72 15.08 7.09
N ILE A 109 5.22 14.06 7.81
CA ILE A 109 4.19 13.14 7.34
C ILE A 109 2.84 13.50 7.96
N LYS A 110 1.80 13.63 7.13
CA LYS A 110 0.43 13.95 7.56
C LYS A 110 -0.58 12.84 7.26
N TYR A 111 -0.27 11.95 6.35
CA TYR A 111 -1.11 10.81 6.01
C TYR A 111 -0.24 9.62 5.56
N ILE A 112 -0.58 8.45 6.07
CA ILE A 112 0.12 7.19 5.76
C ILE A 112 -0.91 6.25 5.14
N MET A 113 -0.62 5.73 3.94
CA MET A 113 -1.50 4.87 3.18
C MET A 113 -0.80 3.55 2.83
N PRO A 114 -1.03 2.48 3.61
CA PRO A 114 -0.72 1.12 3.18
C PRO A 114 -1.71 0.70 2.09
N PHE A 115 -1.22 0.10 1.01
CA PHE A 115 -2.07 -0.38 -0.07
C PHE A 115 -1.39 -1.50 -0.87
N GLU A 116 -2.19 -2.28 -1.56
CA GLU A 116 -1.75 -3.21 -2.58
C GLU A 116 -2.44 -2.88 -3.90
N ASN A 117 -1.68 -2.83 -4.98
CA ASN A 117 -2.20 -2.96 -6.32
C ASN A 117 -1.98 -4.40 -6.77
N ARG A 118 -3.03 -5.05 -7.25
CA ARG A 118 -2.98 -6.43 -7.69
C ARG A 118 -3.62 -6.59 -9.07
N GLY A 119 -2.99 -7.43 -9.89
CA GLY A 119 -3.46 -7.68 -11.25
C GLY A 119 -2.90 -6.71 -12.28
N GLU A 120 -2.95 -7.14 -13.51
CA GLU A 120 -2.44 -6.39 -14.67
C GLU A 120 -3.26 -5.12 -14.92
N GLU A 121 -4.56 -5.19 -14.68
CA GLU A 121 -5.51 -4.08 -14.82
C GLU A 121 -5.19 -2.90 -13.90
N CYS A 122 -4.56 -3.18 -12.75
CA CYS A 122 -4.07 -2.15 -11.82
C CYS A 122 -2.67 -1.64 -12.16
N GLY A 123 -2.10 -2.07 -13.30
CA GLY A 123 -0.76 -1.67 -13.74
C GLY A 123 0.38 -2.32 -12.94
N VAL A 124 0.12 -3.43 -12.27
CA VAL A 124 1.15 -4.23 -11.57
C VAL A 124 2.03 -4.92 -12.61
N THR A 125 3.33 -4.91 -12.37
CA THR A 125 4.33 -5.53 -13.24
C THR A 125 5.06 -6.71 -12.60
N LEU A 126 4.80 -6.99 -11.33
CA LEU A 126 5.43 -8.05 -10.55
C LEU A 126 4.36 -8.90 -9.87
N HIS A 127 4.37 -10.21 -10.12
CA HIS A 127 3.45 -11.14 -9.46
C HIS A 127 3.80 -11.41 -8.00
N HIS A 128 5.08 -11.33 -7.65
CA HIS A 128 5.53 -11.57 -6.30
C HIS A 128 4.68 -10.75 -5.32
N PRO A 129 4.06 -11.35 -4.28
CA PRO A 129 3.09 -10.67 -3.44
C PRO A 129 3.74 -9.53 -2.67
N HIS A 130 3.30 -8.32 -2.95
CA HIS A 130 3.82 -7.11 -2.34
C HIS A 130 2.79 -5.99 -2.32
N GLY A 131 2.94 -5.13 -1.33
CA GLY A 131 2.23 -3.85 -1.25
C GLY A 131 3.20 -2.71 -1.08
N GLN A 132 2.65 -1.55 -0.82
CA GLN A 132 3.41 -0.33 -0.61
C GLN A 132 2.84 0.47 0.55
N ILE A 133 3.66 1.33 1.13
CA ILE A 133 3.24 2.34 2.10
C ILE A 133 3.65 3.69 1.54
N TYR A 134 2.67 4.55 1.28
CA TYR A 134 2.92 5.93 0.86
C TYR A 134 2.70 6.89 2.02
N CYS A 135 3.69 7.72 2.29
CA CYS A 135 3.66 8.75 3.32
C CYS A 135 3.55 10.12 2.68
N TYR A 136 2.42 10.77 2.88
CA TYR A 136 2.11 12.06 2.26
C TYR A 136 2.41 13.21 3.22
N PRO A 137 2.95 14.35 2.71
CA PRO A 137 3.14 15.56 3.51
C PRO A 137 1.84 16.35 3.73
N HIS A 138 0.73 15.84 3.25
CA HIS A 138 -0.61 16.44 3.36
C HIS A 138 -1.68 15.36 3.46
N ILE A 139 -2.84 15.73 3.95
CA ILE A 139 -4.02 14.85 3.92
C ILE A 139 -4.60 14.89 2.49
N PRO A 140 -4.81 13.74 1.82
CA PRO A 140 -5.43 13.71 0.50
C PRO A 140 -6.86 14.31 0.52
N PRO A 141 -7.28 15.02 -0.54
CA PRO A 141 -8.56 15.75 -0.53
C PRO A 141 -9.81 14.88 -0.28
N VAL A 142 -9.80 13.61 -0.71
CA VAL A 142 -10.91 12.68 -0.44
C VAL A 142 -10.96 12.35 1.05
N ILE A 143 -9.83 12.03 1.64
CA ILE A 143 -9.72 11.72 3.08
C ILE A 143 -10.08 12.94 3.93
N GLU A 144 -9.70 14.14 3.51
CA GLU A 144 -10.08 15.37 4.20
C GLU A 144 -11.60 15.55 4.22
N LYS A 145 -12.30 15.29 3.11
CA LYS A 145 -13.77 15.32 3.04
C LYS A 145 -14.41 14.28 3.96
N GLU A 146 -13.86 13.08 4.00
CA GLU A 146 -14.31 12.01 4.89
C GLU A 146 -14.15 12.41 6.36
N ILE A 147 -12.98 12.92 6.75
CA ILE A 147 -12.74 13.43 8.11
C ILE A 147 -13.74 14.53 8.48
N LEU A 148 -14.02 15.45 7.58
CA LEU A 148 -15.00 16.53 7.81
C LEU A 148 -16.43 15.99 7.93
N ALA A 149 -16.78 14.96 7.18
CA ALA A 149 -18.07 14.28 7.31
C ALA A 149 -18.20 13.57 8.67
N PHE A 150 -17.17 12.82 9.09
CA PHE A 150 -17.13 12.15 10.39
C PHE A 150 -17.25 13.11 11.60
N LYS A 151 -16.72 14.33 11.48
CA LYS A 151 -16.90 15.35 12.54
C LYS A 151 -18.34 15.78 12.74
N LYS A 152 -19.18 15.60 11.74
CA LYS A 152 -20.61 15.95 11.81
C LYS A 152 -21.44 14.77 12.30
N GLU A 153 -21.16 13.59 11.80
CA GLU A 153 -21.87 12.36 12.08
C GLU A 153 -20.97 11.15 11.79
N ASN A 154 -21.11 10.09 12.60
CA ASN A 154 -20.49 8.80 12.26
C ASN A 154 -21.30 8.12 11.15
N PHE A 155 -21.12 8.59 9.92
CA PHE A 155 -21.90 8.12 8.78
C PHE A 155 -21.68 6.63 8.46
N ILE A 156 -20.53 6.04 8.82
CA ILE A 156 -20.32 4.59 8.66
C ILE A 156 -21.25 3.83 9.60
N LEU A 157 -21.35 4.24 10.86
CA LEU A 157 -22.28 3.61 11.81
C LEU A 157 -23.72 3.75 11.36
N SER A 158 -24.14 4.95 10.92
CA SER A 158 -25.48 5.17 10.36
C SER A 158 -25.74 4.29 9.16
N MET A 159 -24.80 4.24 8.21
CA MET A 159 -24.89 3.38 7.03
C MET A 159 -25.02 1.90 7.41
N MET A 160 -24.22 1.42 8.36
CA MET A 160 -24.27 0.02 8.79
C MET A 160 -25.60 -0.33 9.47
N ASN A 161 -26.19 0.59 10.23
CA ASN A 161 -27.49 0.37 10.87
C ASN A 161 -28.65 0.32 9.84
N ASP A 162 -28.49 1.04 8.73
CA ASP A 162 -29.50 1.12 7.67
C ASP A 162 -29.33 0.06 6.58
N LEU A 163 -28.20 -0.66 6.58
CA LEU A 163 -27.86 -1.63 5.54
C LEU A 163 -28.64 -2.94 5.77
N GLU A 164 -29.37 -3.39 4.75
CA GLU A 164 -30.09 -4.66 4.79
C GLU A 164 -29.13 -5.87 4.87
N GLU A 165 -29.51 -6.93 5.57
CA GLU A 165 -28.71 -8.16 5.73
C GLU A 165 -28.23 -8.78 4.41
N LYS A 166 -28.99 -8.63 3.33
CA LYS A 166 -28.61 -9.13 1.99
C LYS A 166 -27.30 -8.56 1.44
N TYR A 167 -26.82 -7.43 2.00
CA TYR A 167 -25.56 -6.81 1.62
C TYR A 167 -24.38 -7.27 2.48
N PHE A 168 -24.62 -8.04 3.56
CA PHE A 168 -23.55 -8.55 4.40
C PHE A 168 -22.95 -9.81 3.79
N VAL A 169 -21.62 -9.80 3.66
CA VAL A 169 -20.82 -10.96 3.26
C VAL A 169 -20.39 -11.76 4.49
N PHE A 170 -20.06 -11.06 5.56
CA PHE A 170 -19.65 -11.61 6.85
C PHE A 170 -19.93 -10.63 7.97
N GLN A 171 -20.27 -11.14 9.14
CA GLN A 171 -20.42 -10.35 10.37
C GLN A 171 -20.10 -11.22 11.58
N ASP A 172 -19.33 -10.66 12.51
CA ASP A 172 -19.15 -11.17 13.88
C ASP A 172 -19.22 -10.00 14.88
N ASP A 173 -18.83 -10.25 16.13
CA ASP A 173 -18.89 -9.26 17.20
C ASP A 173 -17.95 -8.06 17.00
N ASN A 174 -16.94 -8.18 16.14
CA ASN A 174 -15.87 -7.19 15.97
C ASN A 174 -15.77 -6.65 14.53
N MET A 175 -16.25 -7.39 13.54
CA MET A 175 -16.00 -7.11 12.13
C MET A 175 -17.27 -7.29 11.29
N ILE A 176 -17.43 -6.39 10.32
CA ILE A 176 -18.45 -6.51 9.28
C ILE A 176 -17.76 -6.40 7.92
N ALA A 177 -18.07 -7.34 7.02
CA ALA A 177 -17.77 -7.23 5.60
C ALA A 177 -19.10 -7.11 4.83
N ALA A 178 -19.26 -6.03 4.08
CA ALA A 178 -20.49 -5.76 3.32
C ALA A 178 -20.17 -5.15 1.97
N VAL A 179 -21.07 -5.38 1.00
CA VAL A 179 -21.06 -4.70 -0.30
C VAL A 179 -22.30 -3.83 -0.38
N PRO A 180 -22.20 -2.51 -0.12
CA PRO A 180 -23.37 -1.64 -0.09
C PRO A 180 -23.93 -1.43 -1.52
N PRO A 181 -25.25 -1.07 -1.65
CA PRO A 181 -25.89 -0.91 -2.96
C PRO A 181 -25.30 0.21 -3.82
N PHE A 182 -24.52 1.10 -3.22
CA PHE A 182 -23.79 2.20 -3.90
C PHE A 182 -22.31 1.89 -4.08
N ALA A 183 -21.90 0.62 -3.98
CA ALA A 183 -20.51 0.22 -4.23
C ALA A 183 -20.05 0.71 -5.60
N ARG A 184 -18.86 1.28 -5.66
CA ARG A 184 -18.30 1.86 -6.90
C ARG A 184 -18.00 0.80 -7.95
N TYR A 185 -17.71 -0.41 -7.50
CA TYR A 185 -17.41 -1.58 -8.33
C TYR A 185 -18.25 -2.75 -7.81
N ALA A 186 -18.79 -3.51 -8.73
CA ALA A 186 -19.55 -4.73 -8.44
C ALA A 186 -18.61 -5.93 -8.34
#